data_723edfe43bd81e30afdedb453d71dbba
#
_entry.id   723edfe43bd81e30afdedb453d71dbba
#
_cell.length_a   1.000
_cell.length_b   1.000
_cell.length_c   1.000
_cell.angle_alpha   90.00
_cell.angle_beta   90.00
_cell.angle_gamma   90.00
#
_symmetry.space_group_name_H-M   'P 1'
#
loop_
_entity.id
_entity.type
_entity.pdbx_description
1 polymer ?
#
loop_
_entity_poly.entity_id
_entity_poly.type
_entity_poly.pdbx_seq_one_letter_code
_entity_poly.pdbx_strand_id
1 'polypeptide(L)'
;MNKHPETGEYGGAMAYGESASAGNAVAEYEAYRTNTSRKEFNGNAYLEWEPLKDLKLNVSYALRYYNQFSKSIQNVVNQMNFQTNSIARTMPDTGDIISNSNNEGHKTLFQGRITYEKEIFKGHHISAMFNAAEEYWFQRNMGAGRKNRLHNSLEELDAASKEVQTNDGKSESEGLRSFIGRVNYTLFDKYLFEFNFRSDGSSRFAKGHQWGFFPSAAVGWRVSEEAFFAPLKKAISNAKFRASYGSLGNNSGVGRYEQKETMGTTNYIVGNNGLATGFSANKMINQDLSWEETRVINIGLDLGFFNNRLTAELDWYDRFTTGMIRGSSISSLL
;
A
#
# COMPACT_ATOMS: atom_id res chain seq x y z
N MET A 1 -29.95 -19.49 -21.88
CA MET A 1 -29.31 -19.28 -23.20
C MET A 1 -28.87 -17.84 -23.31
N ASN A 2 -27.57 -17.58 -23.54
CA ASN A 2 -27.06 -16.22 -23.44
C ASN A 2 -27.41 -15.30 -24.63
N LYS A 3 -27.51 -15.88 -25.84
CA LYS A 3 -27.97 -15.22 -27.08
C LYS A 3 -28.94 -16.10 -27.86
N HIS A 4 -29.91 -15.48 -28.51
CA HIS A 4 -30.76 -16.18 -29.45
C HIS A 4 -29.95 -16.58 -30.68
N PRO A 5 -30.01 -17.86 -31.12
CA PRO A 5 -29.13 -18.35 -32.18
C PRO A 5 -29.36 -17.70 -33.54
N GLU A 6 -30.62 -17.28 -33.84
CA GLU A 6 -30.99 -16.68 -35.13
C GLU A 6 -30.95 -15.15 -35.11
N THR A 7 -31.46 -14.51 -34.05
CA THR A 7 -31.53 -13.03 -33.99
C THR A 7 -30.29 -12.38 -33.36
N GLY A 8 -29.49 -13.15 -32.62
CA GLY A 8 -28.35 -12.64 -31.89
C GLY A 8 -28.70 -11.80 -30.66
N GLU A 9 -29.97 -11.68 -30.32
CA GLU A 9 -30.44 -10.93 -29.15
C GLU A 9 -30.12 -11.65 -27.85
N TYR A 10 -29.91 -10.87 -26.79
CA TYR A 10 -29.60 -11.41 -25.46
C TYR A 10 -30.90 -11.87 -24.77
N GLY A 11 -30.88 -13.08 -24.22
CA GLY A 11 -31.95 -13.55 -23.34
C GLY A 11 -31.87 -12.88 -21.98
N GLY A 12 -33.00 -12.44 -21.46
CA GLY A 12 -33.13 -11.98 -20.07
C GLY A 12 -33.37 -13.14 -19.12
N ALA A 13 -33.39 -12.84 -17.82
CA ALA A 13 -33.64 -13.81 -16.76
C ALA A 13 -34.99 -14.55 -16.88
N MET A 14 -35.95 -13.99 -17.58
CA MET A 14 -37.26 -14.59 -17.83
C MET A 14 -37.42 -15.04 -19.29
N ALA A 15 -36.33 -15.28 -20.02
CA ALA A 15 -36.37 -15.63 -21.43
C ALA A 15 -37.15 -16.92 -21.70
N TYR A 16 -37.19 -17.83 -20.72
CA TYR A 16 -37.91 -19.12 -20.77
C TYR A 16 -38.67 -19.44 -19.48
N GLY A 17 -39.07 -18.39 -18.71
CA GLY A 17 -39.82 -18.56 -17.46
C GLY A 17 -38.95 -18.76 -16.21
N GLU A 18 -37.64 -18.47 -16.30
CA GLU A 18 -36.74 -18.53 -15.17
C GLU A 18 -36.94 -17.33 -14.21
N SER A 19 -36.34 -17.42 -13.04
CA SER A 19 -36.38 -16.33 -12.02
C SER A 19 -35.73 -15.05 -12.51
N ALA A 20 -36.36 -13.90 -12.24
CA ALA A 20 -35.90 -12.57 -12.62
C ALA A 20 -34.54 -12.12 -11.97
N SER A 21 -33.98 -12.93 -11.09
CA SER A 21 -32.73 -12.58 -10.36
C SER A 21 -31.44 -12.92 -11.11
N ALA A 22 -31.50 -13.77 -12.15
CA ALA A 22 -30.30 -14.15 -12.89
C ALA A 22 -30.05 -13.19 -14.07
N GLY A 23 -28.98 -12.41 -14.02
CA GLY A 23 -28.53 -11.58 -15.12
C GLY A 23 -27.91 -12.40 -16.27
N ASN A 24 -27.89 -11.83 -17.48
CA ASN A 24 -27.16 -12.41 -18.61
C ASN A 24 -25.71 -11.92 -18.60
N ALA A 25 -24.78 -12.74 -18.08
CA ALA A 25 -23.37 -12.37 -17.94
C ALA A 25 -22.68 -12.01 -19.28
N VAL A 26 -23.15 -12.58 -20.41
CA VAL A 26 -22.59 -12.22 -21.74
C VAL A 26 -23.06 -10.84 -22.16
N ALA A 27 -24.35 -10.53 -21.95
CA ALA A 27 -24.88 -9.20 -22.22
C ALA A 27 -24.20 -8.12 -21.37
N GLU A 28 -23.98 -8.42 -20.10
CA GLU A 28 -23.27 -7.52 -19.17
C GLU A 28 -21.81 -7.30 -19.60
N TYR A 29 -21.10 -8.36 -19.98
CA TYR A 29 -19.72 -8.30 -20.43
C TYR A 29 -19.58 -7.50 -21.75
N GLU A 30 -20.45 -7.73 -22.73
CA GLU A 30 -20.41 -7.03 -24.02
C GLU A 30 -20.92 -5.58 -23.93
N ALA A 31 -21.77 -5.29 -22.93
CA ALA A 31 -22.23 -3.91 -22.67
C ALA A 31 -21.14 -3.03 -22.09
N TYR A 32 -20.23 -3.58 -21.30
CA TYR A 32 -19.24 -2.83 -20.55
C TYR A 32 -17.83 -3.04 -21.12
N ARG A 33 -17.19 -1.95 -21.50
CA ARG A 33 -15.81 -1.94 -21.98
C ARG A 33 -14.98 -0.88 -21.27
N THR A 34 -13.84 -1.28 -20.72
CA THR A 34 -12.86 -0.36 -20.17
C THR A 34 -11.53 -0.55 -20.87
N ASN A 35 -10.96 0.55 -21.34
CA ASN A 35 -9.61 0.60 -21.88
C ASN A 35 -8.75 1.47 -20.94
N THR A 36 -7.70 0.87 -20.40
CA THR A 36 -6.77 1.56 -19.50
C THR A 36 -5.37 1.57 -20.10
N SER A 37 -4.82 2.77 -20.23
CA SER A 37 -3.42 3.00 -20.61
C SER A 37 -2.66 3.57 -19.44
N ARG A 38 -1.56 2.92 -19.06
CA ARG A 38 -0.65 3.38 -18.00
C ARG A 38 0.73 3.62 -18.55
N LYS A 39 1.25 4.80 -18.29
CA LYS A 39 2.63 5.19 -18.57
C LYS A 39 3.34 5.36 -17.23
N GLU A 40 4.50 4.76 -17.09
CA GLU A 40 5.26 4.80 -15.85
C GLU A 40 6.74 5.04 -16.16
N PHE A 41 7.36 5.91 -15.38
CA PHE A 41 8.79 6.16 -15.37
C PHE A 41 9.34 5.86 -13.98
N ASN A 42 10.35 5.00 -13.91
CA ASN A 42 11.10 4.71 -12.71
C ASN A 42 12.56 5.05 -12.96
N GLY A 43 13.09 5.97 -12.18
CA GLY A 43 14.48 6.39 -12.26
C GLY A 43 15.13 6.39 -10.89
N ASN A 44 16.40 5.99 -10.83
CA ASN A 44 17.23 6.09 -9.63
C ASN A 44 18.61 6.58 -10.03
N ALA A 45 19.10 7.62 -9.35
CA ALA A 45 20.44 8.12 -9.47
C ALA A 45 21.12 8.08 -8.10
N TYR A 46 22.37 7.70 -8.06
CA TYR A 46 23.14 7.70 -6.82
C TYR A 46 24.58 8.15 -7.06
N LEU A 47 25.17 8.71 -6.03
CA LEU A 47 26.57 9.03 -5.94
C LEU A 47 27.16 8.32 -4.73
N GLU A 48 28.22 7.57 -4.94
CA GLU A 48 29.00 6.97 -3.87
C GLU A 48 30.41 7.57 -3.86
N TRP A 49 30.86 7.94 -2.68
CA TRP A 49 32.16 8.54 -2.46
C TRP A 49 32.82 7.96 -1.22
N GLU A 50 34.09 7.59 -1.35
CA GLU A 50 34.93 7.07 -0.29
C GLU A 50 36.04 8.10 0.05
N PRO A 51 35.73 9.13 0.88
CA PRO A 51 36.68 10.22 1.17
C PRO A 51 37.86 9.75 2.01
N LEU A 52 37.68 8.73 2.80
CA LEU A 52 38.69 8.12 3.66
C LEU A 52 38.56 6.60 3.55
N LYS A 53 39.66 5.87 3.73
CA LYS A 53 39.64 4.42 3.87
C LYS A 53 38.62 4.04 4.95
N ASP A 54 37.83 3.05 4.69
CA ASP A 54 36.80 2.50 5.60
C ASP A 54 35.56 3.41 5.80
N LEU A 55 35.45 4.58 5.14
CA LEU A 55 34.30 5.50 5.23
C LEU A 55 33.66 5.71 3.87
N LYS A 56 32.41 5.29 3.73
CA LYS A 56 31.62 5.44 2.50
C LYS A 56 30.46 6.39 2.73
N LEU A 57 30.29 7.33 1.80
CA LEU A 57 29.15 8.24 1.70
C LEU A 57 28.33 7.85 0.47
N ASN A 58 27.04 7.71 0.62
CA ASN A 58 26.14 7.45 -0.49
C ASN A 58 24.96 8.43 -0.43
N VAL A 59 24.69 9.10 -1.53
CA VAL A 59 23.52 9.95 -1.71
C VAL A 59 22.73 9.41 -2.90
N SER A 60 21.44 9.21 -2.73
CA SER A 60 20.61 8.71 -3.81
C SER A 60 19.26 9.42 -3.89
N TYR A 61 18.76 9.51 -5.11
CA TYR A 61 17.43 10.04 -5.42
C TYR A 61 16.71 9.08 -6.34
N ALA A 62 15.53 8.63 -5.91
CA ALA A 62 14.65 7.80 -6.71
C ALA A 62 13.36 8.55 -7.01
N LEU A 63 12.91 8.44 -8.26
CA LEU A 63 11.66 8.99 -8.75
C LEU A 63 10.85 7.89 -9.44
N ARG A 64 9.62 7.73 -9.02
CA ARG A 64 8.59 6.99 -9.73
C ARG A 64 7.49 7.97 -10.12
N TYR A 65 7.24 8.10 -11.41
CA TYR A 65 6.13 8.88 -11.96
C TYR A 65 5.21 7.95 -12.73
N TYR A 66 3.91 8.14 -12.62
CA TYR A 66 2.94 7.42 -13.42
C TYR A 66 1.79 8.34 -13.85
N ASN A 67 1.26 8.02 -15.01
CA ASN A 67 0.00 8.57 -15.50
C ASN A 67 -0.83 7.42 -16.07
N GLN A 68 -2.05 7.27 -15.56
CA GLN A 68 -2.99 6.26 -15.98
C GLN A 68 -4.26 6.92 -16.48
N PHE A 69 -4.58 6.70 -17.73
CA PHE A 69 -5.83 7.13 -18.35
C PHE A 69 -6.72 5.90 -18.56
N SER A 70 -7.98 6.01 -18.13
CA SER A 70 -8.98 4.96 -18.31
C SER A 70 -10.20 5.55 -19.00
N LYS A 71 -10.65 4.91 -20.07
CA LYS A 71 -11.91 5.19 -20.76
C LYS A 71 -12.84 4.01 -20.55
N SER A 72 -14.01 4.25 -19.97
CA SER A 72 -15.05 3.26 -19.74
C SER A 72 -16.29 3.63 -20.52
N ILE A 73 -16.85 2.64 -21.20
CA ILE A 73 -18.06 2.75 -21.99
C ILE A 73 -19.02 1.66 -21.53
N GLN A 74 -20.24 2.05 -21.22
CA GLN A 74 -21.31 1.14 -20.90
C GLN A 74 -22.45 1.40 -21.88
N ASN A 75 -22.65 0.47 -22.81
CA ASN A 75 -23.73 0.51 -23.77
C ASN A 75 -25.04 0.03 -23.15
N VAL A 76 -26.15 0.57 -23.62
CA VAL A 76 -27.45 -0.01 -23.29
C VAL A 76 -27.65 -1.31 -24.05
N VAL A 77 -28.01 -2.36 -23.34
CA VAL A 77 -28.34 -3.66 -23.90
C VAL A 77 -29.71 -4.08 -23.40
N ASN A 78 -30.61 -4.43 -24.35
CA ASN A 78 -31.92 -5.02 -24.04
C ASN A 78 -31.75 -6.52 -23.88
N GLN A 79 -32.32 -7.05 -22.82
CA GLN A 79 -32.47 -8.47 -22.59
C GLN A 79 -33.93 -8.88 -22.87
N MET A 80 -34.12 -9.81 -23.76
CA MET A 80 -35.43 -10.19 -24.28
C MET A 80 -36.05 -11.36 -23.50
N ASN A 81 -37.35 -11.32 -23.33
CA ASN A 81 -38.15 -12.51 -23.04
C ASN A 81 -38.59 -13.11 -24.37
N PHE A 82 -38.06 -14.27 -24.73
CA PHE A 82 -38.32 -14.93 -26.02
C PHE A 82 -39.70 -15.62 -26.09
N GLN A 83 -40.39 -15.83 -24.95
CA GLN A 83 -41.74 -16.38 -24.94
C GLN A 83 -42.77 -15.31 -25.30
N THR A 84 -42.58 -14.11 -24.80
CA THR A 84 -43.53 -12.99 -25.00
C THR A 84 -43.04 -12.03 -26.09
N ASN A 85 -41.85 -12.22 -26.64
CA ASN A 85 -41.17 -11.35 -27.60
C ASN A 85 -41.15 -9.89 -27.16
N SER A 86 -40.82 -9.67 -25.86
CA SER A 86 -40.78 -8.37 -25.26
C SER A 86 -39.46 -8.15 -24.52
N ILE A 87 -39.07 -6.88 -24.27
CA ILE A 87 -37.91 -6.54 -23.45
C ILE A 87 -38.23 -6.93 -22.01
N ALA A 88 -37.48 -7.89 -21.48
CA ALA A 88 -37.55 -8.29 -20.08
C ALA A 88 -36.80 -7.33 -19.17
N ARG A 89 -35.65 -6.80 -19.64
CA ARG A 89 -34.81 -5.88 -18.89
C ARG A 89 -33.96 -5.05 -19.85
N THR A 90 -33.74 -3.79 -19.50
CA THR A 90 -32.75 -2.92 -20.13
C THR A 90 -31.59 -2.68 -19.16
N MET A 91 -30.34 -2.85 -19.62
CA MET A 91 -29.15 -2.65 -18.80
C MET A 91 -28.14 -1.73 -19.49
N PRO A 92 -27.58 -0.76 -18.78
CA PRO A 92 -28.03 -0.28 -17.49
C PRO A 92 -29.38 0.46 -17.62
N ASP A 93 -30.18 0.41 -16.59
CA ASP A 93 -31.45 1.14 -16.49
C ASP A 93 -31.27 2.67 -16.50
N THR A 94 -30.05 3.12 -16.23
CA THR A 94 -29.65 4.53 -16.17
C THR A 94 -29.26 5.13 -17.54
N GLY A 95 -29.40 4.39 -18.64
CA GLY A 95 -28.92 4.79 -19.98
C GLY A 95 -27.45 4.45 -20.22
N ASP A 96 -26.97 4.68 -21.43
CA ASP A 96 -25.55 4.49 -21.76
C ASP A 96 -24.67 5.53 -21.06
N ILE A 97 -23.48 5.09 -20.71
CA ILE A 97 -22.51 5.90 -19.96
C ILE A 97 -21.17 5.88 -20.68
N ILE A 98 -20.55 7.04 -20.83
CA ILE A 98 -19.14 7.17 -21.16
C ILE A 98 -18.44 7.95 -20.06
N SER A 99 -17.31 7.44 -19.59
CA SER A 99 -16.51 8.09 -18.57
C SER A 99 -15.01 7.99 -18.87
N ASN A 100 -14.30 9.06 -18.63
CA ASN A 100 -12.86 9.15 -18.69
C ASN A 100 -12.34 9.48 -17.29
N SER A 101 -11.28 8.80 -16.89
CA SER A 101 -10.56 9.13 -15.66
C SER A 101 -9.06 9.21 -15.92
N ASN A 102 -8.42 10.18 -15.29
CA ASN A 102 -6.98 10.31 -15.28
C ASN A 102 -6.47 10.24 -13.84
N ASN A 103 -5.53 9.35 -13.61
CA ASN A 103 -4.85 9.17 -12.33
C ASN A 103 -3.35 9.36 -12.56
N GLU A 104 -2.80 10.47 -12.09
CA GLU A 104 -1.39 10.76 -12.16
C GLU A 104 -0.78 10.88 -10.78
N GLY A 105 0.47 10.51 -10.64
CA GLY A 105 1.16 10.65 -9.37
C GLY A 105 2.66 10.45 -9.49
N HIS A 106 3.34 10.82 -8.41
CA HIS A 106 4.76 10.56 -8.27
C HIS A 106 5.09 10.18 -6.83
N LYS A 107 6.15 9.39 -6.72
CA LYS A 107 6.80 9.06 -5.47
C LYS A 107 8.27 9.40 -5.60
N THR A 108 8.80 10.16 -4.66
CA THR A 108 10.22 10.48 -4.58
C THR A 108 10.80 9.93 -3.30
N LEU A 109 12.05 9.48 -3.36
CA LEU A 109 12.84 9.09 -2.22
C LEU A 109 14.21 9.73 -2.35
N PHE A 110 14.53 10.62 -1.43
CA PHE A 110 15.88 11.15 -1.26
C PHE A 110 16.48 10.54 -0.02
N GLN A 111 17.73 10.05 -0.10
CA GLN A 111 18.41 9.51 1.05
C GLN A 111 19.92 9.77 1.00
N GLY A 112 20.47 9.97 2.20
CA GLY A 112 21.92 10.06 2.43
C GLY A 112 22.33 9.01 3.45
N ARG A 113 23.37 8.25 3.15
CA ARG A 113 23.91 7.18 4.00
C ARG A 113 25.39 7.38 4.22
N ILE A 114 25.80 7.18 5.46
CA ILE A 114 27.20 7.12 5.88
C ILE A 114 27.43 5.71 6.41
N THR A 115 28.48 5.05 5.95
CA THR A 115 28.88 3.72 6.41
C THR A 115 30.37 3.76 6.78
N TYR A 116 30.70 3.23 7.94
CA TYR A 116 32.06 3.08 8.42
C TYR A 116 32.29 1.62 8.81
N GLU A 117 33.33 0.99 8.24
CA GLU A 117 33.67 -0.41 8.49
C GLU A 117 35.16 -0.52 8.76
N LYS A 118 35.53 -1.11 9.90
CA LYS A 118 36.93 -1.22 10.28
C LYS A 118 37.19 -2.40 11.20
N GLU A 119 38.34 -3.03 11.02
CA GLU A 119 38.97 -3.84 12.05
C GLU A 119 39.81 -2.90 12.96
N ILE A 120 39.30 -2.60 14.18
CA ILE A 120 39.93 -1.65 15.12
C ILE A 120 41.18 -2.27 15.74
N PHE A 121 41.07 -3.53 16.16
CA PHE A 121 42.13 -4.35 16.68
C PHE A 121 41.97 -5.77 16.10
N LYS A 122 43.01 -6.60 16.20
CA LYS A 122 42.94 -7.99 15.70
C LYS A 122 41.76 -8.74 16.30
N GLY A 123 40.85 -9.14 15.43
CA GLY A 123 39.62 -9.85 15.79
C GLY A 123 38.48 -8.95 16.30
N HIS A 124 38.59 -7.60 16.17
CA HIS A 124 37.57 -6.64 16.57
C HIS A 124 37.02 -5.89 15.33
N HIS A 125 35.96 -6.37 14.75
CA HIS A 125 35.33 -5.75 13.59
C HIS A 125 34.15 -4.91 14.01
N ILE A 126 34.11 -3.65 13.57
CA ILE A 126 32.98 -2.75 13.73
C ILE A 126 32.47 -2.31 12.36
N SER A 127 31.14 -2.29 12.21
CA SER A 127 30.44 -1.67 11.09
C SER A 127 29.36 -0.76 11.65
N ALA A 128 29.41 0.52 11.30
CA ALA A 128 28.41 1.51 11.72
C ALA A 128 27.80 2.18 10.49
N MET A 129 26.49 2.34 10.48
CA MET A 129 25.74 2.99 9.40
C MET A 129 24.74 3.98 9.98
N PHE A 130 24.66 5.15 9.36
CA PHE A 130 23.58 6.10 9.57
C PHE A 130 22.96 6.48 8.23
N ASN A 131 21.63 6.48 8.16
CA ASN A 131 20.88 6.86 6.98
C ASN A 131 19.78 7.85 7.36
N ALA A 132 19.70 8.96 6.62
CA ALA A 132 18.59 9.90 6.66
C ALA A 132 17.84 9.80 5.33
N ALA A 133 16.52 9.64 5.37
CA ALA A 133 15.71 9.49 4.18
C ALA A 133 14.42 10.33 4.27
N GLU A 134 14.00 10.86 3.13
CA GLU A 134 12.73 11.55 2.98
C GLU A 134 11.99 10.97 1.79
N GLU A 135 10.80 10.46 2.04
CA GLU A 135 9.89 9.91 1.06
C GLU A 135 8.70 10.86 0.93
N TYR A 136 8.34 11.20 -0.30
CA TYR A 136 7.15 11.99 -0.61
C TYR A 136 6.35 11.28 -1.69
N TRP A 137 5.03 11.19 -1.49
CA TRP A 137 4.09 10.65 -2.43
C TRP A 137 3.00 11.68 -2.72
N PHE A 138 2.64 11.81 -3.99
CA PHE A 138 1.56 12.66 -4.48
C PHE A 138 0.74 11.91 -5.51
N GLN A 139 -0.58 12.10 -5.47
CA GLN A 139 -1.51 11.58 -6.45
C GLN A 139 -2.61 12.61 -6.73
N ARG A 140 -3.01 12.70 -8.01
CA ARG A 140 -4.17 13.46 -8.46
C ARG A 140 -5.06 12.56 -9.29
N ASN A 141 -6.35 12.54 -8.96
CA ASN A 141 -7.39 11.90 -9.74
C ASN A 141 -8.30 12.96 -10.31
N MET A 142 -8.69 12.79 -11.57
CA MET A 142 -9.72 13.58 -12.24
C MET A 142 -10.62 12.64 -13.02
N GLY A 143 -11.93 12.82 -12.94
CA GLY A 143 -12.93 12.04 -13.64
C GLY A 143 -13.94 12.95 -14.35
N ALA A 144 -14.42 12.49 -15.50
CA ALA A 144 -15.54 13.10 -16.21
C ALA A 144 -16.41 12.02 -16.84
N GLY A 145 -17.73 12.18 -16.77
CA GLY A 145 -18.67 11.25 -17.36
C GLY A 145 -19.86 11.98 -17.97
N ARG A 146 -20.44 11.37 -19.01
CA ARG A 146 -21.70 11.81 -19.63
C ARG A 146 -22.55 10.60 -19.97
N LYS A 147 -23.86 10.84 -20.12
CA LYS A 147 -24.85 9.84 -20.55
C LYS A 147 -25.47 10.23 -21.87
N ASN A 148 -26.22 9.28 -22.44
CA ASN A 148 -27.04 9.48 -23.61
C ASN A 148 -26.22 9.94 -24.82
N ARG A 149 -25.30 9.07 -25.28
CA ARG A 149 -24.56 9.26 -26.52
C ARG A 149 -25.50 9.26 -27.72
N LEU A 150 -25.18 10.00 -28.74
CA LEU A 150 -25.95 10.04 -29.97
C LEU A 150 -25.98 8.70 -30.69
N HIS A 151 -24.91 7.91 -30.59
CA HIS A 151 -24.79 6.58 -31.17
C HIS A 151 -23.73 5.75 -30.46
N ASN A 152 -23.95 4.43 -30.34
CA ASN A 152 -23.03 3.52 -29.62
C ASN A 152 -21.62 3.44 -30.22
N SER A 153 -21.43 3.77 -31.52
CA SER A 153 -20.11 3.82 -32.15
C SER A 153 -19.30 5.05 -31.81
N LEU A 154 -19.93 6.07 -31.20
CA LEU A 154 -19.25 7.31 -30.81
C LEU A 154 -18.71 7.15 -29.40
N GLU A 155 -17.39 7.19 -29.26
CA GLU A 155 -16.68 6.86 -28.03
C GLU A 155 -15.95 8.06 -27.43
N GLU A 156 -16.47 9.28 -27.67
CA GLU A 156 -15.95 10.50 -27.07
C GLU A 156 -17.00 11.18 -26.17
N LEU A 157 -16.53 11.87 -25.11
CA LEU A 157 -17.42 12.54 -24.17
C LEU A 157 -18.33 13.57 -24.87
N ASP A 158 -17.82 14.24 -25.90
CA ASP A 158 -18.60 15.24 -26.64
C ASP A 158 -19.72 14.65 -27.48
N ALA A 159 -19.71 13.36 -27.73
CA ALA A 159 -20.80 12.67 -28.41
C ALA A 159 -22.01 12.36 -27.50
N ALA A 160 -21.89 12.67 -26.20
CA ALA A 160 -22.92 12.44 -25.20
C ALA A 160 -23.57 13.76 -24.73
N SER A 161 -24.78 13.66 -24.20
CA SER A 161 -25.57 14.82 -23.75
C SER A 161 -24.81 15.66 -22.71
N LYS A 162 -24.92 16.99 -22.85
CA LYS A 162 -24.43 17.95 -21.85
C LYS A 162 -25.35 18.10 -20.64
N GLU A 163 -26.58 17.63 -20.72
CA GLU A 163 -27.57 17.75 -19.65
C GLU A 163 -27.28 16.79 -18.49
N VAL A 164 -26.66 15.63 -18.79
CA VAL A 164 -26.31 14.62 -17.79
C VAL A 164 -24.81 14.41 -17.80
N GLN A 165 -24.12 15.20 -17.00
CA GLN A 165 -22.68 15.15 -16.87
C GLN A 165 -22.25 15.04 -15.41
N THR A 166 -21.15 14.36 -15.18
CA THR A 166 -20.49 14.22 -13.90
C THR A 166 -19.03 14.62 -14.03
N ASN A 167 -18.50 15.22 -12.99
CA ASN A 167 -17.06 15.45 -12.85
C ASN A 167 -16.67 15.33 -11.39
N ASP A 168 -15.46 14.85 -11.17
CA ASP A 168 -14.85 14.76 -9.86
C ASP A 168 -13.35 14.99 -9.98
N GLY A 169 -12.73 15.37 -8.86
CA GLY A 169 -11.29 15.50 -8.80
C GLY A 169 -10.81 15.67 -7.37
N LYS A 170 -9.67 15.02 -7.08
CA LYS A 170 -8.99 15.16 -5.80
C LYS A 170 -7.50 15.01 -5.94
N SER A 171 -6.77 15.62 -5.01
CA SER A 171 -5.32 15.42 -4.86
C SER A 171 -5.02 15.01 -3.44
N GLU A 172 -4.08 14.08 -3.31
CA GLU A 172 -3.63 13.56 -2.03
C GLU A 172 -2.10 13.53 -2.00
N SER A 173 -1.52 13.76 -0.82
CA SER A 173 -0.09 13.68 -0.60
C SER A 173 0.23 13.08 0.76
N GLU A 174 1.43 12.52 0.87
CA GLU A 174 1.93 11.89 2.06
C GLU A 174 3.46 12.06 2.12
N GLY A 175 3.99 12.31 3.30
CA GLY A 175 5.42 12.41 3.55
C GLY A 175 5.84 11.50 4.71
N LEU A 176 7.00 10.89 4.55
CA LEU A 176 7.66 10.11 5.59
C LEU A 176 9.13 10.51 5.65
N ARG A 177 9.60 10.89 6.85
CA ARG A 177 11.02 11.17 7.11
C ARG A 177 11.56 10.14 8.08
N SER A 178 12.70 9.55 7.76
CA SER A 178 13.29 8.45 8.51
C SER A 178 14.75 8.71 8.86
N PHE A 179 15.12 8.41 10.10
CA PHE A 179 16.51 8.31 10.55
C PHE A 179 16.76 6.88 11.00
N ILE A 180 17.78 6.26 10.43
CA ILE A 180 18.09 4.84 10.68
C ILE A 180 19.56 4.75 11.06
N GLY A 181 19.85 4.12 12.18
CA GLY A 181 21.22 3.81 12.60
C GLY A 181 21.40 2.32 12.84
N ARG A 182 22.58 1.81 12.51
CA ARG A 182 22.98 0.43 12.77
C ARG A 182 24.44 0.41 13.22
N VAL A 183 24.71 -0.39 14.23
CA VAL A 183 26.07 -0.73 14.65
C VAL A 183 26.16 -2.24 14.80
N ASN A 184 27.09 -2.83 14.07
CA ASN A 184 27.48 -4.24 14.20
C ASN A 184 28.87 -4.30 14.81
N TYR A 185 29.06 -5.19 15.79
CA TYR A 185 30.34 -5.46 16.37
C TYR A 185 30.58 -6.96 16.46
N THR A 186 31.67 -7.41 15.86
CA THR A 186 32.08 -8.81 15.87
C THR A 186 33.39 -8.95 16.59
N LEU A 187 33.41 -9.78 17.64
CA LEU A 187 34.57 -10.04 18.46
C LEU A 187 35.06 -11.47 18.24
N PHE A 188 36.31 -11.59 17.76
CA PHE A 188 37.02 -12.86 17.47
C PHE A 188 36.25 -13.82 16.58
N ASP A 189 35.37 -13.29 15.71
CA ASP A 189 34.44 -14.08 14.89
C ASP A 189 33.48 -15.00 15.67
N LYS A 190 33.42 -14.86 17.00
CA LYS A 190 32.65 -15.69 17.93
C LYS A 190 31.42 -14.98 18.47
N TYR A 191 31.60 -13.73 18.92
CA TYR A 191 30.55 -12.95 19.55
C TYR A 191 30.10 -11.87 18.60
N LEU A 192 28.82 -11.84 18.32
CA LEU A 192 28.17 -10.94 17.38
C LEU A 192 27.19 -10.06 18.14
N PHE A 193 27.31 -8.75 17.96
CA PHE A 193 26.41 -7.78 18.55
C PHE A 193 25.89 -6.88 17.44
N GLU A 194 24.58 -6.67 17.42
CA GLU A 194 23.93 -5.74 16.53
C GLU A 194 23.02 -4.82 17.34
N PHE A 195 23.09 -3.54 17.08
CA PHE A 195 22.15 -2.55 17.56
C PHE A 195 21.63 -1.74 16.39
N ASN A 196 20.30 -1.63 16.27
CA ASN A 196 19.65 -0.79 15.29
C ASN A 196 18.68 0.16 15.99
N PHE A 197 18.47 1.31 15.37
CA PHE A 197 17.31 2.13 15.67
C PHE A 197 16.73 2.69 14.38
N ARG A 198 15.42 2.93 14.42
CA ARG A 198 14.68 3.66 13.39
C ARG A 198 13.78 4.68 14.05
N SER A 199 13.86 5.92 13.58
CA SER A 199 12.96 6.99 13.97
C SER A 199 12.25 7.49 12.73
N ASP A 200 10.92 7.37 12.70
CA ASP A 200 10.09 7.71 11.54
C ASP A 200 9.10 8.81 11.91
N GLY A 201 9.05 9.84 11.08
CA GLY A 201 8.08 10.93 11.18
C GLY A 201 7.10 10.87 10.01
N SER A 202 5.82 10.61 10.28
CA SER A 202 4.77 10.46 9.28
C SER A 202 3.81 11.64 9.27
N SER A 203 3.46 12.13 8.07
CA SER A 203 2.45 13.16 7.88
C SER A 203 1.01 12.70 8.17
N ARG A 204 0.80 11.42 8.40
CA ARG A 204 -0.52 10.85 8.75
C ARG A 204 -0.97 11.19 10.16
N PHE A 205 -0.03 11.58 11.03
CA PHE A 205 -0.30 11.90 12.42
C PHE A 205 -0.31 13.42 12.68
N ALA A 206 -1.02 13.84 13.71
CA ALA A 206 -1.06 15.22 14.15
C ALA A 206 0.29 15.71 14.66
N LYS A 207 0.49 17.03 14.68
CA LYS A 207 1.70 17.63 15.23
C LYS A 207 1.88 17.20 16.69
N GLY A 208 3.07 16.71 17.03
CA GLY A 208 3.39 16.14 18.35
C GLY A 208 3.32 14.60 18.41
N HIS A 209 2.58 13.93 17.52
CA HIS A 209 2.42 12.47 17.44
C HIS A 209 3.06 11.85 16.19
N GLN A 210 3.71 12.67 15.36
CA GLN A 210 4.26 12.26 14.07
C GLN A 210 5.40 11.25 14.17
N TRP A 211 6.22 11.35 15.22
CA TRP A 211 7.46 10.61 15.36
C TRP A 211 7.29 9.35 16.19
N GLY A 212 7.72 8.22 15.62
CA GLY A 212 7.91 6.96 16.32
C GLY A 212 9.40 6.62 16.43
N PHE A 213 9.79 5.92 17.50
CA PHE A 213 11.17 5.45 17.71
C PHE A 213 11.16 3.94 17.98
N PHE A 214 11.89 3.20 17.16
CA PHE A 214 11.84 1.73 17.10
C PHE A 214 13.26 1.16 17.20
N PRO A 215 13.75 0.89 18.42
CA PRO A 215 15.06 0.28 18.63
C PRO A 215 15.01 -1.23 18.49
N SER A 216 16.16 -1.83 18.14
CA SER A 216 16.36 -3.27 18.21
C SER A 216 17.81 -3.61 18.58
N ALA A 217 17.98 -4.73 19.25
CA ALA A 217 19.29 -5.28 19.59
C ALA A 217 19.31 -6.80 19.36
N ALA A 218 20.43 -7.31 18.88
CA ALA A 218 20.63 -8.73 18.71
C ALA A 218 22.02 -9.14 19.18
N VAL A 219 22.10 -10.34 19.73
CA VAL A 219 23.36 -10.99 20.09
C VAL A 219 23.44 -12.38 19.46
N GLY A 220 24.63 -12.74 19.02
CA GLY A 220 24.91 -14.05 18.48
C GLY A 220 26.20 -14.61 19.10
N TRP A 221 26.18 -15.87 19.44
CA TRP A 221 27.35 -16.56 19.96
C TRP A 221 27.60 -17.83 19.14
N ARG A 222 28.74 -17.88 18.45
CA ARG A 222 29.22 -19.06 17.72
C ARG A 222 29.88 -20.00 18.69
N VAL A 223 29.11 -20.82 19.39
CA VAL A 223 29.55 -21.77 20.39
C VAL A 223 30.55 -22.77 19.79
N SER A 224 30.36 -23.16 18.51
CA SER A 224 31.28 -24.07 17.79
C SER A 224 32.69 -23.51 17.64
N GLU A 225 32.93 -22.22 17.81
CA GLU A 225 34.28 -21.63 17.72
C GLU A 225 34.99 -21.55 19.08
N GLU A 226 34.35 -22.03 20.15
CA GLU A 226 34.97 -22.11 21.47
C GLU A 226 35.89 -23.34 21.62
N ALA A 227 36.95 -23.17 22.41
CA ALA A 227 37.93 -24.26 22.62
C ALA A 227 37.29 -25.47 23.26
N PHE A 228 36.34 -25.31 24.17
CA PHE A 228 35.64 -26.42 24.82
C PHE A 228 34.75 -27.23 23.86
N PHE A 229 34.38 -26.67 22.73
CA PHE A 229 33.51 -27.30 21.74
C PHE A 229 34.30 -28.22 20.79
N ALA A 230 35.64 -28.16 20.79
CA ALA A 230 36.48 -28.88 19.86
C ALA A 230 36.19 -30.42 19.77
N PRO A 231 35.89 -31.14 20.86
CA PRO A 231 35.57 -32.59 20.78
C PRO A 231 34.27 -32.85 19.99
N LEU A 232 33.33 -31.94 19.99
CA LEU A 232 32.02 -32.05 19.34
C LEU A 232 32.03 -31.63 17.86
N LYS A 233 33.07 -30.94 17.37
CA LYS A 233 33.18 -30.43 15.99
C LYS A 233 33.11 -31.55 14.93
N LYS A 234 33.48 -32.78 15.27
CA LYS A 234 33.35 -33.94 14.33
C LYS A 234 31.89 -34.28 13.98
N ALA A 235 30.98 -34.10 14.93
CA ALA A 235 29.56 -34.39 14.76
C ALA A 235 28.77 -33.11 14.44
N ILE A 236 29.00 -32.03 15.21
CA ILE A 236 28.35 -30.72 15.09
C ILE A 236 29.40 -29.74 14.59
N SER A 237 29.40 -29.49 13.29
CA SER A 237 30.38 -28.63 12.63
C SER A 237 30.10 -27.14 12.85
N ASN A 238 28.86 -26.76 13.11
CA ASN A 238 28.45 -25.40 13.45
C ASN A 238 27.40 -25.43 14.55
N ALA A 239 27.54 -24.55 15.55
CA ALA A 239 26.55 -24.30 16.57
C ALA A 239 26.56 -22.79 16.92
N LYS A 240 25.43 -22.10 16.69
CA LYS A 240 25.29 -20.68 16.96
C LYS A 240 24.00 -20.42 17.73
N PHE A 241 24.12 -19.78 18.87
CA PHE A 241 23.00 -19.26 19.63
C PHE A 241 22.70 -17.82 19.20
N ARG A 242 21.42 -17.46 19.11
CA ARG A 242 20.93 -16.12 18.76
C ARG A 242 19.88 -15.66 19.76
N ALA A 243 19.90 -14.38 20.11
CA ALA A 243 18.81 -13.74 20.82
C ALA A 243 18.65 -12.33 20.30
N SER A 244 17.42 -11.88 20.12
CA SER A 244 17.11 -10.51 19.69
C SER A 244 15.84 -9.99 20.34
N TYR A 245 15.84 -8.67 20.51
CA TYR A 245 14.70 -7.88 20.90
C TYR A 245 14.58 -6.69 19.97
N GLY A 246 13.38 -6.40 19.50
CA GLY A 246 13.16 -5.24 18.65
C GLY A 246 11.73 -4.75 18.67
N SER A 247 11.56 -3.47 18.33
CA SER A 247 10.25 -2.89 18.08
C SER A 247 10.11 -2.43 16.63
N LEU A 248 8.89 -2.51 16.10
CA LEU A 248 8.50 -2.14 14.75
C LEU A 248 7.29 -1.23 14.80
N GLY A 249 7.35 -0.11 14.08
CA GLY A 249 6.23 0.81 13.93
C GLY A 249 5.37 0.49 12.70
N ASN A 250 4.07 0.68 12.84
CA ASN A 250 3.12 0.58 11.75
C ASN A 250 2.18 1.80 11.74
N ASN A 251 2.02 2.45 10.59
CA ASN A 251 1.10 3.57 10.37
C ASN A 251 0.04 3.26 9.30
N SER A 252 -0.01 2.04 8.78
CA SER A 252 -0.89 1.67 7.67
C SER A 252 -2.37 1.72 8.01
N GLY A 253 -2.72 1.57 9.30
CA GLY A 253 -4.09 1.66 9.81
C GLY A 253 -4.66 3.10 9.82
N VAL A 254 -3.83 4.12 9.56
CA VAL A 254 -4.24 5.54 9.59
C VAL A 254 -4.30 6.10 8.18
N GLY A 255 -5.44 6.68 7.83
CA GLY A 255 -5.61 7.41 6.58
C GLY A 255 -4.74 8.67 6.50
N ARG A 256 -4.50 9.20 5.29
CA ARG A 256 -3.58 10.32 5.05
C ARG A 256 -3.96 11.61 5.76
N TYR A 257 -5.24 11.82 6.02
CA TYR A 257 -5.79 13.06 6.59
C TYR A 257 -6.68 12.79 7.81
N GLU A 258 -6.42 11.67 8.55
CA GLU A 258 -7.20 11.37 9.76
C GLU A 258 -7.03 12.42 10.87
N GLN A 259 -5.87 13.11 10.88
CA GLN A 259 -5.57 14.20 11.81
C GLN A 259 -6.21 15.56 11.41
N LYS A 260 -6.86 15.64 10.23
CA LYS A 260 -7.47 16.88 9.72
C LYS A 260 -8.98 16.74 9.66
N GLU A 261 -9.65 17.76 10.11
CA GLU A 261 -11.09 17.90 9.88
C GLU A 261 -11.33 18.11 8.38
N THR A 262 -12.12 17.23 7.78
CA THR A 262 -12.52 17.33 6.38
C THR A 262 -13.99 17.71 6.32
N MET A 263 -14.29 18.65 5.42
CA MET A 263 -15.66 19.08 5.18
C MET A 263 -16.21 18.38 3.94
N GLY A 264 -17.44 17.94 4.01
CA GLY A 264 -18.22 17.44 2.89
C GLY A 264 -19.33 18.41 2.54
N THR A 265 -19.76 18.35 1.28
CA THR A 265 -20.94 19.08 0.84
C THR A 265 -22.20 18.42 1.39
N THR A 266 -23.12 19.22 1.90
CA THR A 266 -24.44 18.77 2.33
C THR A 266 -25.49 19.79 1.86
N ASN A 267 -26.73 19.34 1.69
CA ASN A 267 -27.81 20.23 1.28
C ASN A 267 -28.61 20.64 2.53
N TYR A 268 -28.82 21.94 2.68
CA TYR A 268 -29.65 22.52 3.69
C TYR A 268 -30.95 23.07 3.07
N ILE A 269 -32.03 22.91 3.80
CA ILE A 269 -33.31 23.56 3.43
C ILE A 269 -33.25 25.01 3.85
N VAL A 270 -33.37 25.92 2.90
CA VAL A 270 -33.36 27.38 3.14
C VAL A 270 -34.72 27.95 2.75
N GLY A 271 -35.39 28.59 3.70
CA GLY A 271 -36.69 29.16 3.48
C GLY A 271 -37.78 28.17 3.13
N ASN A 272 -38.75 28.55 2.30
CA ASN A 272 -39.86 27.70 1.87
C ASN A 272 -39.42 26.74 0.75
N ASN A 273 -38.78 25.63 1.10
CA ASN A 273 -38.35 24.51 0.21
C ASN A 273 -37.18 24.79 -0.75
N GLY A 274 -36.37 25.84 -0.54
CA GLY A 274 -35.10 25.99 -1.26
C GLY A 274 -34.01 25.08 -0.73
N LEU A 275 -33.34 24.34 -1.62
CA LEU A 275 -32.13 23.58 -1.26
C LEU A 275 -30.90 24.44 -1.54
N ALA A 276 -30.07 24.68 -0.53
CA ALA A 276 -28.77 25.32 -0.66
C ALA A 276 -27.67 24.35 -0.30
N THR A 277 -26.63 24.30 -1.12
CA THR A 277 -25.44 23.48 -0.83
C THR A 277 -24.60 24.21 0.23
N GLY A 278 -24.30 23.53 1.31
CA GLY A 278 -23.41 23.96 2.37
C GLY A 278 -22.32 22.94 2.66
N PHE A 279 -21.59 23.16 3.73
CA PHE A 279 -20.53 22.27 4.18
C PHE A 279 -20.77 21.82 5.61
N SER A 280 -20.48 20.55 5.88
CA SER A 280 -20.49 19.99 7.23
C SER A 280 -19.23 19.19 7.48
N ALA A 281 -18.84 19.04 8.75
CA ALA A 281 -17.76 18.14 9.13
C ALA A 281 -18.15 16.69 8.80
N ASN A 282 -17.27 15.98 8.08
CA ASN A 282 -17.55 14.61 7.65
C ASN A 282 -17.27 13.58 8.72
N LYS A 283 -16.41 13.89 9.69
CA LYS A 283 -15.96 12.95 10.71
C LYS A 283 -15.44 13.66 11.94
N MET A 284 -15.50 12.97 13.07
CA MET A 284 -14.76 13.35 14.27
C MET A 284 -13.29 12.99 14.07
N ILE A 285 -12.41 13.92 14.45
CA ILE A 285 -10.96 13.70 14.40
C ILE A 285 -10.45 13.22 15.74
N ASN A 286 -9.44 12.35 15.71
CA ASN A 286 -8.65 12.02 16.89
C ASN A 286 -7.21 12.52 16.65
N GLN A 287 -6.83 13.56 17.39
CA GLN A 287 -5.49 14.16 17.28
C GLN A 287 -4.42 13.35 18.01
N ASP A 288 -4.79 12.43 18.89
CA ASP A 288 -3.89 11.60 19.70
C ASP A 288 -3.48 10.31 18.98
N LEU A 289 -3.93 10.11 17.73
CA LEU A 289 -3.50 8.98 16.93
C LEU A 289 -1.99 8.99 16.76
N SER A 290 -1.36 7.85 17.07
CA SER A 290 0.08 7.64 16.98
C SER A 290 0.40 6.28 16.38
N TRP A 291 1.68 5.96 16.29
CA TRP A 291 2.17 4.71 15.74
C TRP A 291 1.65 3.48 16.52
N GLU A 292 1.21 2.48 15.79
CA GLU A 292 1.06 1.12 16.31
C GLU A 292 2.46 0.53 16.47
N GLU A 293 2.77 -0.06 17.63
CA GLU A 293 4.06 -0.65 17.93
C GLU A 293 3.95 -2.16 18.13
N THR A 294 4.76 -2.92 17.40
CA THR A 294 4.91 -4.36 17.59
C THR A 294 6.28 -4.66 18.16
N ARG A 295 6.34 -5.27 19.35
CA ARG A 295 7.55 -5.75 20.00
C ARG A 295 7.72 -7.24 19.74
N VAL A 296 8.95 -7.64 19.44
CA VAL A 296 9.29 -9.03 19.16
C VAL A 296 10.53 -9.42 19.97
N ILE A 297 10.42 -10.54 20.67
CA ILE A 297 11.57 -11.27 21.25
C ILE A 297 11.76 -12.51 20.41
N ASN A 298 12.97 -12.81 20.01
CA ASN A 298 13.33 -14.03 19.31
C ASN A 298 14.56 -14.66 19.94
N ILE A 299 14.53 -15.98 20.14
CA ILE A 299 15.66 -16.81 20.58
C ILE A 299 15.81 -17.92 19.58
N GLY A 300 17.02 -18.10 19.03
CA GLY A 300 17.30 -19.08 17.99
C GLY A 300 18.56 -19.89 18.25
N LEU A 301 18.56 -21.09 17.69
CA LEU A 301 19.69 -22.00 17.70
C LEU A 301 19.91 -22.56 16.29
N ASP A 302 21.08 -22.26 15.72
CA ASP A 302 21.50 -22.75 14.41
C ASP A 302 22.51 -23.88 14.61
N LEU A 303 22.23 -25.04 14.02
CA LEU A 303 23.09 -26.24 14.11
C LEU A 303 23.46 -26.73 12.70
N GLY A 304 24.70 -27.07 12.53
CA GLY A 304 25.22 -27.75 11.32
C GLY A 304 25.91 -29.05 11.69
N PHE A 305 25.56 -30.11 11.01
CA PHE A 305 26.11 -31.47 11.22
C PHE A 305 26.88 -31.93 9.99
N PHE A 306 27.88 -32.80 10.21
CA PHE A 306 28.63 -33.47 9.14
C PHE A 306 29.20 -32.49 8.09
N ASN A 307 29.96 -31.48 8.52
CA ASN A 307 30.48 -30.39 7.69
C ASN A 307 29.34 -29.60 6.97
N ASN A 308 28.28 -29.27 7.71
CA ASN A 308 27.09 -28.55 7.24
C ASN A 308 26.30 -29.25 6.11
N ARG A 309 26.46 -30.62 5.98
CA ARG A 309 25.61 -31.37 5.04
C ARG A 309 24.15 -31.48 5.51
N LEU A 310 23.93 -31.38 6.81
CA LEU A 310 22.62 -31.28 7.43
C LEU A 310 22.61 -30.00 8.30
N THR A 311 21.63 -29.16 8.15
CA THR A 311 21.43 -27.96 8.97
C THR A 311 20.08 -28.02 9.64
N ALA A 312 19.99 -27.49 10.87
CA ALA A 312 18.73 -27.31 11.60
C ALA A 312 18.72 -25.94 12.22
N GLU A 313 17.60 -25.26 12.09
CA GLU A 313 17.33 -23.96 12.71
C GLU A 313 16.10 -24.10 13.59
N LEU A 314 16.22 -23.66 14.83
CA LEU A 314 15.16 -23.68 15.82
C LEU A 314 14.96 -22.26 16.30
N ASP A 315 13.73 -21.73 16.18
CA ASP A 315 13.37 -20.39 16.62
C ASP A 315 12.16 -20.46 17.57
N TRP A 316 12.27 -19.74 18.65
CA TRP A 316 11.17 -19.38 19.52
C TRP A 316 11.01 -17.87 19.50
N TYR A 317 9.79 -17.39 19.29
CA TYR A 317 9.50 -15.96 19.30
C TYR A 317 8.19 -15.65 20.04
N ASP A 318 8.17 -14.46 20.66
CA ASP A 318 6.98 -13.84 21.20
C ASP A 318 6.77 -12.47 20.56
N ARG A 319 5.50 -12.19 20.17
CA ARG A 319 5.12 -10.96 19.53
C ARG A 319 3.96 -10.31 20.27
N PHE A 320 4.13 -9.04 20.62
CA PHE A 320 3.11 -8.25 21.28
C PHE A 320 2.92 -6.91 20.57
N THR A 321 1.66 -6.61 20.19
CA THR A 321 1.30 -5.36 19.49
C THR A 321 0.50 -4.47 20.41
N THR A 322 0.89 -3.21 20.50
CA THR A 322 0.22 -2.15 21.26
C THR A 322 -0.22 -1.01 20.36
N GLY A 323 -1.18 -0.20 20.83
CA GLY A 323 -1.66 0.96 20.07
C GLY A 323 -2.40 0.59 18.78
N MET A 324 -3.03 -0.59 18.73
CA MET A 324 -3.79 -1.03 17.55
C MET A 324 -4.90 -0.04 17.22
N ILE A 325 -4.92 0.40 15.95
CA ILE A 325 -5.87 1.39 15.46
C ILE A 325 -7.02 0.67 14.76
N ARG A 326 -8.24 0.92 15.23
CA ARG A 326 -9.47 0.39 14.65
C ARG A 326 -10.48 1.49 14.40
N GLY A 327 -11.19 1.39 13.28
CA GLY A 327 -12.38 2.20 13.04
C GLY A 327 -13.45 1.84 14.06
N SER A 328 -14.05 2.85 14.71
CA SER A 328 -15.21 2.69 15.56
C SER A 328 -16.41 3.33 14.89
N SER A 329 -17.50 2.60 14.77
CA SER A 329 -18.80 3.18 14.40
C SER A 329 -19.43 3.75 15.66
N ILE A 330 -19.58 5.07 15.69
CA ILE A 330 -20.34 5.75 16.76
C ILE A 330 -21.82 5.66 16.38
N SER A 331 -22.66 5.27 17.33
CA SER A 331 -24.11 5.26 17.12
C SER A 331 -24.59 6.66 16.78
N SER A 332 -25.40 6.77 15.73
CA SER A 332 -26.07 8.03 15.36
C SER A 332 -27.09 8.54 16.37
N LEU A 333 -27.23 7.83 17.51
CA LEU A 333 -28.11 8.20 18.61
C LEU A 333 -27.39 9.00 19.72
N LEU A 334 -26.10 9.32 19.54
CA LEU A 334 -25.33 10.25 20.36
C LEU A 334 -25.15 11.54 19.56
#